data_966231ad28d216f4269cdacd59d6bb71
#
_entry.id   966231ad28d216f4269cdacd59d6bb71
#
_cell.length_a   1.000
_cell.length_b   1.000
_cell.length_c   1.000
_cell.angle_alpha   90.00
_cell.angle_beta   90.00
_cell.angle_gamma   90.00
#
_symmetry.space_group_name_H-M   'P 1'
#
loop_
_entity.id
_entity.type
_entity.pdbx_description
1 polymer ?
#
loop_
_entity_poly.entity_id
_entity_poly.type
_entity_poly.pdbx_seq_one_letter_code
_entity_poly.pdbx_strand_id
1 'polypeptide(L)'
;MSALICIDMQNDFLLPESPLCVKCGMACLPKVQEAVAKARANSVPIFWVIREHEPTGTDIEYTRRHLLEGTGAGATLPGSEGAKLVAGLEVQPGEHVLIKKRFSAFFHTHLDLMLRRLGVEHVALCGVQTPNCIRATAVDALGLDYKVVVLSDATASKNEQVQENNLEDM
;
A
#
# COMPACT_ATOMS: atom_id res chain seq x y z
N MET A 1 3.76 20.32 5.56
CA MET A 1 4.63 19.13 5.78
C MET A 1 4.24 18.03 4.78
N SER A 2 5.19 17.15 4.44
CA SER A 2 4.93 16.00 3.53
C SER A 2 4.99 14.68 4.30
N ALA A 3 4.31 13.63 3.79
CA ALA A 3 4.45 12.24 4.28
C ALA A 3 4.63 11.29 3.10
N LEU A 4 5.35 10.19 3.31
CA LEU A 4 5.45 9.07 2.39
C LEU A 4 4.50 7.95 2.85
N ILE A 5 3.65 7.47 1.94
CA ILE A 5 2.70 6.38 2.21
C ILE A 5 3.09 5.20 1.32
N CYS A 6 3.62 4.13 1.95
CA CYS A 6 4.05 2.90 1.29
C CYS A 6 2.90 1.87 1.40
N ILE A 7 2.32 1.47 0.28
CA ILE A 7 1.07 0.70 0.24
C ILE A 7 1.32 -0.73 -0.22
N ASP A 8 0.87 -1.70 0.60
CA ASP A 8 0.80 -3.14 0.30
C ASP A 8 2.13 -3.77 -0.19
N MET A 9 3.27 -3.31 0.32
CA MET A 9 4.59 -3.87 -0.01
C MET A 9 4.87 -5.17 0.76
N GLN A 10 3.87 -6.07 0.78
CA GLN A 10 3.85 -7.33 1.53
C GLN A 10 4.18 -8.53 0.62
N ASN A 11 4.68 -9.62 1.22
CA ASN A 11 5.03 -10.85 0.51
C ASN A 11 3.87 -11.38 -0.34
N ASP A 12 2.63 -11.36 0.19
CA ASP A 12 1.46 -11.86 -0.54
C ASP A 12 1.13 -11.08 -1.82
N PHE A 13 1.58 -9.83 -1.94
CA PHE A 13 1.38 -9.04 -3.16
C PHE A 13 2.58 -9.08 -4.10
N LEU A 14 3.76 -9.47 -3.62
CA LEU A 14 5.00 -9.29 -4.38
C LEU A 14 5.68 -10.60 -4.76
N LEU A 15 5.55 -11.66 -3.96
CA LEU A 15 6.20 -12.94 -4.27
C LEU A 15 5.44 -13.71 -5.35
N PRO A 16 6.16 -14.33 -6.31
CA PRO A 16 5.56 -14.97 -7.49
C PRO A 16 4.59 -16.11 -7.16
N GLU A 17 4.83 -16.83 -6.08
CA GLU A 17 4.01 -17.98 -5.61
C GLU A 17 2.77 -17.55 -4.84
N SER A 18 2.65 -16.27 -4.51
CA SER A 18 1.50 -15.78 -3.75
C SER A 18 0.23 -15.71 -4.60
N PRO A 19 -0.95 -16.05 -4.01
CA PRO A 19 -2.24 -15.99 -4.72
C PRO A 19 -2.66 -14.58 -5.11
N LEU A 20 -2.10 -13.55 -4.48
CA LEU A 20 -2.39 -12.14 -4.76
C LEU A 20 -1.29 -11.44 -5.57
N CYS A 21 -0.30 -12.18 -6.06
CA CYS A 21 0.88 -11.62 -6.71
C CYS A 21 0.55 -10.59 -7.81
N VAL A 22 1.08 -9.39 -7.63
CA VAL A 22 1.10 -8.34 -8.64
C VAL A 22 2.31 -8.60 -9.53
N LYS A 23 2.12 -9.14 -10.73
CA LYS A 23 3.19 -9.69 -11.59
C LYS A 23 4.40 -8.76 -11.79
N CYS A 24 4.17 -7.45 -11.91
CA CYS A 24 5.26 -6.47 -12.03
C CYS A 24 5.60 -5.81 -10.68
N GLY A 25 5.03 -6.28 -9.57
CA GLY A 25 5.17 -5.64 -8.26
C GLY A 25 6.61 -5.54 -7.76
N MET A 26 7.40 -6.60 -7.94
CA MET A 26 8.80 -6.60 -7.52
C MET A 26 9.66 -5.59 -8.29
N ALA A 27 9.25 -5.20 -9.50
CA ALA A 27 10.02 -4.24 -10.30
C ALA A 27 10.09 -2.84 -9.67
N CYS A 28 9.07 -2.43 -8.89
CA CYS A 28 9.08 -1.13 -8.22
C CYS A 28 9.86 -1.13 -6.89
N LEU A 29 10.21 -2.30 -6.32
CA LEU A 29 10.87 -2.40 -5.02
C LEU A 29 12.12 -1.54 -4.88
N PRO A 30 13.08 -1.51 -5.83
CA PRO A 30 14.26 -0.65 -5.69
C PRO A 30 13.92 0.84 -5.58
N LYS A 31 12.87 1.28 -6.28
CA LYS A 31 12.41 2.68 -6.22
C LYS A 31 11.64 3.00 -4.94
N VAL A 32 10.88 2.04 -4.41
CA VAL A 32 10.29 2.18 -3.09
C VAL A 32 11.37 2.29 -2.02
N GLN A 33 12.42 1.46 -2.08
CA GLN A 33 13.57 1.55 -1.16
C GLN A 33 14.28 2.91 -1.25
N GLU A 34 14.48 3.43 -2.46
CA GLU A 34 15.04 4.76 -2.68
C GLU A 34 14.15 5.87 -2.07
N ALA A 35 12.83 5.80 -2.28
CA ALA A 35 11.88 6.76 -1.71
C ALA A 35 11.89 6.72 -0.18
N VAL A 36 11.90 5.52 0.41
CA VAL A 36 12.00 5.32 1.87
C VAL A 36 13.30 5.89 2.43
N ALA A 37 14.43 5.61 1.78
CA ALA A 37 15.73 6.14 2.20
C ALA A 37 15.77 7.68 2.15
N LYS A 38 15.22 8.28 1.10
CA LYS A 38 15.08 9.74 0.97
C LYS A 38 14.16 10.33 2.03
N ALA A 39 13.03 9.69 2.31
CA ALA A 39 12.10 10.13 3.36
C ALA A 39 12.79 10.13 4.73
N ARG A 40 13.51 9.06 5.07
CA ARG A 40 14.29 8.95 6.33
C ARG A 40 15.36 10.03 6.44
N ALA A 41 16.14 10.23 5.37
CA ALA A 41 17.21 11.22 5.35
C ALA A 41 16.70 12.66 5.54
N ASN A 42 15.44 12.94 5.18
CA ASN A 42 14.81 14.25 5.29
C ASN A 42 13.79 14.33 6.44
N SER A 43 13.74 13.36 7.35
CA SER A 43 12.79 13.31 8.45
C SER A 43 11.33 13.44 8.01
N VAL A 44 11.00 12.92 6.83
CA VAL A 44 9.63 12.85 6.33
C VAL A 44 8.93 11.64 6.98
N PRO A 45 7.77 11.84 7.65
CA PRO A 45 7.00 10.74 8.23
C PRO A 45 6.67 9.66 7.20
N ILE A 46 6.87 8.40 7.58
CA ILE A 46 6.58 7.24 6.74
C ILE A 46 5.41 6.45 7.34
N PHE A 47 4.44 6.15 6.49
CA PHE A 47 3.30 5.31 6.79
C PHE A 47 3.37 4.01 5.98
N TRP A 48 3.56 2.91 6.68
CA TRP A 48 3.50 1.57 6.13
C TRP A 48 2.05 1.10 6.17
N VAL A 49 1.39 1.16 5.04
CA VAL A 49 -0.01 0.73 4.91
C VAL A 49 -0.01 -0.71 4.46
N ILE A 50 -0.46 -1.60 5.32
CA ILE A 50 -0.51 -3.04 5.06
C ILE A 50 -1.95 -3.52 5.03
N ARG A 51 -2.19 -4.60 4.30
CA ARG A 51 -3.47 -5.27 4.24
C ARG A 51 -3.47 -6.49 5.14
N GLU A 52 -4.45 -6.58 6.01
CA GLU A 52 -4.72 -7.77 6.81
C GLU A 52 -6.21 -8.05 6.86
N HIS A 53 -6.58 -9.34 6.80
CA HIS A 53 -7.96 -9.80 6.89
C HIS A 53 -8.12 -10.87 7.96
N GLU A 54 -9.28 -10.85 8.63
CA GLU A 54 -9.64 -11.89 9.58
C GLU A 54 -9.76 -13.24 8.86
N PRO A 55 -9.32 -14.35 9.49
CA PRO A 55 -9.41 -15.68 8.89
C PRO A 55 -10.84 -16.09 8.50
N THR A 56 -11.83 -15.51 9.18
CA THR A 56 -13.26 -15.73 8.91
C THR A 56 -13.75 -15.06 7.63
N GLY A 57 -12.96 -14.15 7.03
CA GLY A 57 -13.35 -13.37 5.86
C GLY A 57 -14.47 -12.36 6.11
N THR A 58 -14.76 -12.03 7.37
CA THR A 58 -15.84 -11.09 7.72
C THR A 58 -15.53 -9.65 7.37
N ASP A 59 -14.26 -9.33 7.19
CA ASP A 59 -13.74 -7.97 6.95
C ASP A 59 -13.16 -7.75 5.54
N ILE A 60 -13.19 -8.78 4.67
CA ILE A 60 -12.81 -8.66 3.26
C ILE A 60 -13.99 -8.18 2.40
N GLU A 61 -13.70 -7.60 1.23
CA GLU A 61 -14.72 -7.24 0.26
C GLU A 61 -15.53 -8.48 -0.17
N TYR A 62 -16.86 -8.36 -0.26
CA TYR A 62 -17.74 -9.46 -0.64
C TYR A 62 -17.28 -10.19 -1.91
N THR A 63 -16.89 -9.42 -2.92
CA THR A 63 -16.45 -9.96 -4.22
C THR A 63 -15.10 -10.67 -4.17
N ARG A 64 -14.34 -10.52 -3.07
CA ARG A 64 -13.00 -11.10 -2.88
C ARG A 64 -12.96 -12.18 -1.80
N ARG A 65 -14.09 -12.50 -1.20
CA ARG A 65 -14.18 -13.48 -0.11
C ARG A 65 -13.64 -14.86 -0.53
N HIS A 66 -13.82 -15.24 -1.79
CA HIS A 66 -13.29 -16.48 -2.36
C HIS A 66 -11.75 -16.63 -2.24
N LEU A 67 -11.02 -15.54 -2.06
CA LEU A 67 -9.55 -15.56 -1.86
C LEU A 67 -9.14 -16.10 -0.49
N LEU A 68 -10.06 -16.13 0.48
CA LEU A 68 -9.86 -16.72 1.80
C LEU A 68 -10.48 -18.12 1.91
N GLU A 69 -11.41 -18.48 1.00
CA GLU A 69 -12.09 -19.75 0.99
C GLU A 69 -11.21 -20.83 0.35
N GLY A 70 -11.02 -21.95 1.03
CA GLY A 70 -10.47 -23.18 0.44
C GLY A 70 -8.95 -23.36 0.49
N THR A 71 -8.17 -22.41 0.96
CA THR A 71 -6.69 -22.53 0.97
C THR A 71 -6.10 -22.90 2.33
N GLY A 72 -6.90 -22.89 3.41
CA GLY A 72 -6.42 -23.13 4.79
C GLY A 72 -5.38 -22.10 5.29
N ALA A 73 -4.85 -21.32 4.39
CA ALA A 73 -3.89 -20.24 4.63
C ALA A 73 -4.32 -19.06 3.75
N GLY A 74 -5.32 -18.30 4.20
CA GLY A 74 -5.77 -17.10 3.51
C GLY A 74 -4.63 -16.09 3.35
N ALA A 75 -4.64 -15.39 2.22
CA ALA A 75 -3.67 -14.33 1.99
C ALA A 75 -3.88 -13.17 2.97
N THR A 76 -2.79 -12.52 3.37
CA THR A 76 -2.78 -11.36 4.27
C THR A 76 -3.37 -11.63 5.66
N LEU A 77 -3.22 -12.85 6.18
CA LEU A 77 -3.62 -13.15 7.56
C LEU A 77 -2.66 -12.49 8.57
N PRO A 78 -3.19 -11.91 9.66
CA PRO A 78 -2.37 -11.31 10.70
C PRO A 78 -1.27 -12.25 11.20
N GLY A 79 -0.03 -11.76 11.22
CA GLY A 79 1.12 -12.54 11.69
C GLY A 79 1.65 -13.61 10.73
N SER A 80 1.04 -13.82 9.56
CA SER A 80 1.56 -14.74 8.55
C SER A 80 2.81 -14.19 7.86
N GLU A 81 3.60 -15.09 7.25
CA GLU A 81 4.74 -14.67 6.39
C GLU A 81 4.27 -13.85 5.18
N GLY A 82 3.09 -14.15 4.65
CA GLY A 82 2.49 -13.42 3.54
C GLY A 82 2.14 -11.97 3.89
N ALA A 83 1.71 -11.71 5.12
CA ALA A 83 1.37 -10.37 5.60
C ALA A 83 2.60 -9.50 5.91
N LYS A 84 3.80 -10.07 6.05
CA LYS A 84 5.03 -9.30 6.30
C LYS A 84 5.43 -8.46 5.10
N LEU A 85 6.12 -7.36 5.38
CA LEU A 85 6.80 -6.59 4.32
C LEU A 85 7.81 -7.48 3.59
N VAL A 86 7.95 -7.26 2.29
CA VAL A 86 8.92 -7.98 1.46
C VAL A 86 10.36 -7.70 1.93
N ALA A 87 11.24 -8.68 1.75
CA ALA A 87 12.65 -8.56 2.11
C ALA A 87 13.27 -7.28 1.54
N GLY A 88 14.03 -6.58 2.37
CA GLY A 88 14.62 -5.27 2.04
C GLY A 88 13.78 -4.06 2.40
N LEU A 89 12.58 -4.27 2.95
CA LEU A 89 11.77 -3.23 3.59
C LEU A 89 11.51 -3.62 5.03
N GLU A 90 11.66 -2.68 5.94
CA GLU A 90 11.40 -2.86 7.36
C GLU A 90 10.88 -1.56 7.99
N VAL A 91 10.03 -1.70 8.98
CA VAL A 91 9.54 -0.57 9.78
C VAL A 91 10.62 -0.19 10.79
N GLN A 92 10.97 1.10 10.85
CA GLN A 92 11.91 1.60 11.85
C GLN A 92 11.19 2.29 13.01
N PRO A 93 11.85 2.41 14.19
CA PRO A 93 11.29 3.15 15.31
C PRO A 93 10.89 4.58 14.91
N GLY A 94 9.66 4.96 15.26
CA GLY A 94 9.08 6.27 14.91
C GLY A 94 8.31 6.31 13.58
N GLU A 95 8.34 5.24 12.80
CA GLU A 95 7.48 5.09 11.62
C GLU A 95 6.11 4.50 12.01
N HIS A 96 5.11 4.73 11.16
CA HIS A 96 3.74 4.34 11.43
C HIS A 96 3.33 3.11 10.62
N VAL A 97 2.66 2.15 11.26
CA VAL A 97 2.02 1.02 10.58
C VAL A 97 0.50 1.22 10.63
N LEU A 98 -0.15 1.08 9.49
CA LEU A 98 -1.59 1.22 9.34
C LEU A 98 -2.16 -0.01 8.64
N ILE A 99 -3.11 -0.67 9.29
CA ILE A 99 -3.84 -1.80 8.71
C ILE A 99 -5.08 -1.29 7.98
N LYS A 100 -5.21 -1.67 6.71
CA LYS A 100 -6.41 -1.38 5.91
C LYS A 100 -7.15 -2.64 5.51
N LYS A 101 -8.46 -2.51 5.32
CA LYS A 101 -9.36 -3.59 4.92
C LYS A 101 -9.96 -3.39 3.52
N ARG A 102 -9.71 -2.24 2.89
CA ARG A 102 -10.22 -1.86 1.55
C ARG A 102 -9.08 -1.35 0.69
N PHE A 103 -9.36 -0.97 -0.56
CA PHE A 103 -8.31 -0.48 -1.46
C PHE A 103 -7.69 0.81 -0.94
N SER A 104 -8.51 1.80 -0.62
CA SER A 104 -8.01 3.06 -0.08
C SER A 104 -7.43 2.90 1.32
N ALA A 105 -6.30 3.54 1.56
CA ALA A 105 -5.67 3.65 2.87
C ALA A 105 -6.46 4.55 3.83
N PHE A 106 -7.37 5.39 3.32
CA PHE A 106 -8.20 6.27 4.14
C PHE A 106 -9.50 5.60 4.60
N PHE A 107 -10.00 4.62 3.84
CA PHE A 107 -11.32 4.05 4.10
C PHE A 107 -11.35 3.26 5.41
N HIS A 108 -12.13 3.73 6.39
CA HIS A 108 -12.26 3.14 7.74
C HIS A 108 -10.91 2.91 8.45
N THR A 109 -9.98 3.83 8.27
CA THR A 109 -8.72 3.88 9.01
C THR A 109 -8.58 5.24 9.71
N HIS A 110 -7.54 5.39 10.52
CA HIS A 110 -7.22 6.69 11.14
C HIS A 110 -6.11 7.44 10.40
N LEU A 111 -5.88 7.13 9.11
CA LEU A 111 -4.79 7.78 8.37
C LEU A 111 -4.97 9.31 8.31
N ASP A 112 -6.17 9.80 7.97
CA ASP A 112 -6.46 11.24 7.92
C ASP A 112 -6.21 11.92 9.27
N LEU A 113 -6.69 11.32 10.35
CA LEU A 113 -6.47 11.83 11.71
C LEU A 113 -4.98 11.97 12.03
N MET A 114 -4.17 10.97 11.68
CA MET A 114 -2.73 10.97 11.94
C MET A 114 -2.01 12.00 11.09
N LEU A 115 -2.31 12.08 9.80
CA LEU A 115 -1.72 13.04 8.88
C LEU A 115 -2.01 14.48 9.31
N ARG A 116 -3.27 14.80 9.65
CA ARG A 116 -3.65 16.13 10.14
C ARG A 116 -2.98 16.46 11.46
N ARG A 117 -2.86 15.50 12.37
CA ARG A 117 -2.18 15.69 13.64
C ARG A 117 -0.71 16.03 13.47
N LEU A 118 -0.07 15.52 12.43
CA LEU A 118 1.31 15.82 12.06
C LEU A 118 1.44 17.10 11.21
N GLY A 119 0.34 17.75 10.84
CA GLY A 119 0.36 18.92 9.97
C GLY A 119 0.76 18.60 8.51
N VAL A 120 0.47 17.39 8.07
CA VAL A 120 0.75 16.94 6.69
C VAL A 120 -0.28 17.56 5.73
N GLU A 121 0.21 18.14 4.65
CA GLU A 121 -0.60 18.69 3.54
C GLU A 121 -0.30 17.98 2.21
N HIS A 122 0.88 17.36 2.10
CA HIS A 122 1.33 16.69 0.89
C HIS A 122 1.57 15.22 1.18
N VAL A 123 1.02 14.35 0.35
CA VAL A 123 1.23 12.90 0.45
C VAL A 123 1.88 12.36 -0.82
N ALA A 124 2.98 11.65 -0.66
CA ALA A 124 3.63 10.89 -1.72
C ALA A 124 3.23 9.42 -1.58
N LEU A 125 2.70 8.82 -2.65
CA LEU A 125 2.22 7.44 -2.67
C LEU A 125 3.18 6.55 -3.44
N CYS A 126 3.54 5.40 -2.87
CA CYS A 126 4.29 4.34 -3.54
C CYS A 126 3.77 2.95 -3.15
N GLY A 127 4.15 1.91 -3.88
CA GLY A 127 3.75 0.53 -3.63
C GLY A 127 2.81 -0.05 -4.68
N VAL A 128 1.95 -0.98 -4.28
CA VAL A 128 1.09 -1.75 -5.18
C VAL A 128 -0.36 -1.81 -4.72
N GLN A 129 -1.34 -2.06 -5.64
CA GLN A 129 -1.16 -1.97 -7.10
C GLN A 129 -1.82 -0.70 -7.59
N THR A 130 -1.27 -0.13 -8.64
CA THR A 130 -1.65 1.19 -9.16
C THR A 130 -3.14 1.35 -9.43
N PRO A 131 -3.84 0.43 -10.16
CA PRO A 131 -5.26 0.61 -10.48
C PRO A 131 -6.21 0.51 -9.28
N ASN A 132 -5.77 -0.03 -8.17
CA ASN A 132 -6.62 -0.31 -7.01
C ASN A 132 -6.19 0.53 -5.80
N CYS A 133 -5.23 0.02 -5.03
CA CYS A 133 -4.88 0.62 -3.73
C CYS A 133 -4.25 2.00 -3.87
N ILE A 134 -3.37 2.21 -4.86
CA ILE A 134 -2.74 3.51 -5.11
C ILE A 134 -3.79 4.51 -5.58
N ARG A 135 -4.53 4.18 -6.66
CA ARG A 135 -5.57 5.05 -7.23
C ARG A 135 -6.66 5.40 -6.22
N ALA A 136 -7.21 4.40 -5.51
CA ALA A 136 -8.25 4.65 -4.51
C ALA A 136 -7.75 5.56 -3.38
N THR A 137 -6.50 5.37 -2.93
CA THR A 137 -5.89 6.22 -1.91
C THR A 137 -5.66 7.64 -2.43
N ALA A 138 -5.21 7.80 -3.69
CA ALA A 138 -5.01 9.10 -4.31
C ALA A 138 -6.32 9.88 -4.41
N VAL A 139 -7.40 9.24 -4.88
CA VAL A 139 -8.74 9.86 -5.01
C VAL A 139 -9.28 10.30 -3.66
N ASP A 140 -9.20 9.44 -2.64
CA ASP A 140 -9.67 9.81 -1.29
C ASP A 140 -8.80 10.93 -0.68
N ALA A 141 -7.48 10.89 -0.89
CA ALA A 141 -6.59 11.96 -0.44
C ALA A 141 -6.95 13.32 -1.07
N LEU A 142 -7.24 13.35 -2.38
CA LEU A 142 -7.71 14.56 -3.07
C LEU A 142 -9.05 15.03 -2.50
N GLY A 143 -9.98 14.09 -2.26
CA GLY A 143 -11.28 14.41 -1.63
C GLY A 143 -11.17 14.95 -0.20
N LEU A 144 -10.05 14.71 0.46
CA LEU A 144 -9.71 15.21 1.80
C LEU A 144 -8.79 16.45 1.77
N ASP A 145 -8.62 17.09 0.60
CA ASP A 145 -7.79 18.28 0.38
C ASP A 145 -6.28 18.09 0.59
N TYR A 146 -5.75 16.87 0.45
CA TYR A 146 -4.31 16.66 0.37
C TYR A 146 -3.77 16.96 -1.03
N LYS A 147 -2.57 17.49 -1.10
CA LYS A 147 -1.77 17.56 -2.34
C LYS A 147 -1.11 16.21 -2.56
N VAL A 148 -1.48 15.53 -3.64
CA VAL A 148 -1.08 14.15 -3.90
C VAL A 148 0.00 14.08 -4.97
N VAL A 149 1.04 13.28 -4.71
CA VAL A 149 2.07 12.88 -5.67
C VAL A 149 2.09 11.36 -5.72
N VAL A 150 1.89 10.78 -6.89
CA VAL A 150 2.11 9.35 -7.12
C VAL A 150 3.51 9.18 -7.70
N LEU A 151 4.34 8.38 -7.00
CA LEU A 151 5.70 8.07 -7.47
C LEU A 151 5.60 7.01 -8.56
N SER A 152 5.52 7.43 -9.81
CA SER A 152 5.20 6.57 -10.95
C SER A 152 6.17 5.40 -11.14
N ASP A 153 7.46 5.60 -10.87
CA ASP A 153 8.52 4.58 -10.93
C ASP A 153 8.60 3.71 -9.65
N ALA A 154 7.95 4.16 -8.56
CA ALA A 154 7.84 3.43 -7.30
C ALA A 154 6.45 2.80 -7.10
N THR A 155 5.64 2.70 -8.14
CA THR A 155 4.36 1.99 -8.17
C THR A 155 4.36 0.93 -9.26
N ALA A 156 3.53 -0.10 -9.10
CA ALA A 156 3.44 -1.17 -10.09
C ALA A 156 2.04 -1.77 -10.18
N SER A 157 1.81 -2.47 -11.29
CA SER A 157 0.56 -3.13 -11.63
C SER A 157 0.82 -4.54 -12.20
N LYS A 158 -0.22 -5.21 -12.67
CA LYS A 158 -0.11 -6.56 -13.25
C LYS A 158 0.66 -6.61 -14.58
N ASN A 159 0.70 -5.50 -15.33
CA ASN A 159 1.45 -5.33 -16.57
C ASN A 159 1.62 -3.83 -16.88
N GLU A 160 2.47 -3.53 -17.87
CA GLU A 160 2.84 -2.18 -18.28
C GLU A 160 1.63 -1.38 -18.79
N GLN A 161 0.80 -1.97 -19.65
CA GLN A 161 -0.36 -1.29 -20.22
C GLN A 161 -1.34 -0.81 -19.13
N VAL A 162 -1.61 -1.64 -18.13
CA VAL A 162 -2.47 -1.25 -17.00
C VAL A 162 -1.80 -0.18 -16.14
N GLN A 163 -0.48 -0.24 -15.99
CA GLN A 163 0.29 0.78 -15.28
C GLN A 163 0.17 2.14 -15.96
N GLU A 164 0.49 2.20 -17.24
CA GLU A 164 0.47 3.42 -18.05
C GLU A 164 -0.92 4.06 -18.09
N ASN A 165 -1.95 3.28 -18.44
CA ASN A 165 -3.32 3.77 -18.52
C ASN A 165 -3.81 4.39 -17.19
N ASN A 166 -3.43 3.81 -16.06
CA ASN A 166 -3.84 4.36 -14.75
C ASN A 166 -3.03 5.60 -14.36
N LEU A 167 -1.74 5.64 -14.68
CA LEU A 167 -0.92 6.84 -14.42
C LEU A 167 -1.33 8.01 -15.30
N GLU A 168 -1.72 7.75 -16.56
CA GLU A 168 -2.21 8.77 -17.47
C GLU A 168 -3.53 9.39 -17.00
N ASP A 169 -4.43 8.56 -16.42
CA ASP A 169 -5.75 8.99 -15.97
C ASP A 169 -5.73 9.67 -14.57
N MET A 170 -4.69 9.49 -13.77
CA MET A 170 -4.53 10.12 -12.43
C MET A 170 -3.82 11.46 -12.50
#